data_02a39ead20978bc6ee889c693a573f69
#
_entry.id   02a39ead20978bc6ee889c693a573f69
#
_cell.length_a   1.000
_cell.length_b   1.000
_cell.length_c   1.000
_cell.angle_alpha   90.00
_cell.angle_beta   90.00
_cell.angle_gamma   90.00
#
_symmetry.space_group_name_H-M   'P 1'
#
loop_
_entity.id
_entity.type
_entity.pdbx_description
1 polymer ?
#
loop_
_entity_poly.entity_id
_entity_poly.type
_entity_poly.pdbx_seq_one_letter_code
_entity_poly.pdbx_strand_id
1 'polypeptide(L)'
;MAKTSLGIGRLLIAAYAVLALAATGRAGYELVAKFDQAPLPYALSAASALIYIVATIALAKPTNAWRKVAYVAVIIELTGVLVIGAASFIWPDFFMYDGKQVRTVWSYFGIAYGCVPLFLPVLGLIWLGKSKQS
;
A
#
# COMPACT_ATOMS: atom_id res chain seq x y z
N MET A 1 -11.22 22.86 -13.09
CA MET A 1 -11.12 21.81 -12.06
C MET A 1 -10.74 20.46 -12.62
N ALA A 2 -11.26 20.09 -13.78
CA ALA A 2 -10.91 18.82 -14.40
C ALA A 2 -9.41 18.64 -14.60
N LYS A 3 -8.70 19.69 -15.03
CA LYS A 3 -7.25 19.61 -15.22
C LYS A 3 -6.51 19.36 -13.93
N THR A 4 -6.92 20.00 -12.84
CA THR A 4 -6.30 19.81 -11.53
C THR A 4 -6.54 18.39 -11.03
N SER A 5 -7.78 17.89 -11.15
CA SER A 5 -8.12 16.52 -10.75
C SER A 5 -7.33 15.51 -11.56
N LEU A 6 -7.19 15.71 -12.87
CA LEU A 6 -6.41 14.81 -13.72
C LEU A 6 -4.93 14.85 -13.35
N GLY A 7 -4.38 16.03 -13.06
CA GLY A 7 -2.99 16.16 -12.65
C GLY A 7 -2.70 15.44 -11.34
N ILE A 8 -3.56 15.63 -10.35
CA ILE A 8 -3.45 14.96 -9.06
C ILE A 8 -3.63 13.44 -9.23
N GLY A 9 -4.61 13.05 -10.05
CA GLY A 9 -4.84 11.64 -10.33
C GLY A 9 -3.65 10.95 -10.94
N ARG A 10 -3.01 11.60 -11.92
CA ARG A 10 -1.79 11.06 -12.54
C ARG A 10 -0.67 10.92 -11.53
N LEU A 11 -0.54 11.90 -10.64
CA LEU A 11 0.48 11.86 -9.60
C LEU A 11 0.24 10.70 -8.63
N LEU A 12 -1.02 10.50 -8.22
CA LEU A 12 -1.39 9.38 -7.36
C LEU A 12 -1.13 8.05 -8.04
N ILE A 13 -1.49 7.92 -9.31
CA ILE A 13 -1.25 6.68 -10.08
C ILE A 13 0.24 6.40 -10.14
N ALA A 14 1.05 7.41 -10.43
CA ALA A 14 2.50 7.25 -10.50
C ALA A 14 3.08 6.82 -9.15
N ALA A 15 2.61 7.43 -8.05
CA ALA A 15 3.07 7.07 -6.71
C ALA A 15 2.69 5.63 -6.36
N TYR A 16 1.45 5.22 -6.65
CA TYR A 16 1.03 3.85 -6.43
C TYR A 16 1.81 2.87 -7.30
N ALA A 17 2.11 3.24 -8.54
CA ALA A 17 2.89 2.39 -9.43
C ALA A 17 4.31 2.16 -8.88
N VAL A 18 4.93 3.21 -8.35
CA VAL A 18 6.26 3.09 -7.74
C VAL A 18 6.20 2.18 -6.51
N LEU A 19 5.20 2.36 -5.65
CA LEU A 19 5.02 1.48 -4.50
C LEU A 19 4.76 0.04 -4.92
N ALA A 20 3.94 -0.15 -5.97
CA ALA A 20 3.65 -1.50 -6.48
C ALA A 20 4.91 -2.19 -6.98
N LEU A 21 5.76 -1.47 -7.72
CA LEU A 21 7.00 -2.02 -8.22
C LEU A 21 7.97 -2.35 -7.08
N ALA A 22 8.15 -1.42 -6.15
CA ALA A 22 9.05 -1.60 -5.03
C ALA A 22 8.58 -2.74 -4.12
N ALA A 23 7.29 -2.76 -3.78
CA ALA A 23 6.72 -3.78 -2.92
C ALA A 23 6.76 -5.16 -3.59
N THR A 24 6.49 -5.23 -4.90
CA THR A 24 6.51 -6.49 -5.64
C THR A 24 7.92 -7.06 -5.69
N GLY A 25 8.92 -6.22 -5.97
CA GLY A 25 10.30 -6.66 -5.98
C GLY A 25 10.75 -7.19 -4.63
N ARG A 26 10.42 -6.46 -3.58
CA ARG A 26 10.77 -6.86 -2.22
C ARG A 26 10.03 -8.15 -1.80
N ALA A 27 8.72 -8.21 -2.04
CA ALA A 27 7.91 -9.36 -1.66
C ALA A 27 8.33 -10.61 -2.43
N GLY A 28 8.62 -10.46 -3.72
CA GLY A 28 9.08 -11.57 -4.53
C GLY A 28 10.38 -12.15 -4.00
N TYR A 29 11.35 -11.30 -3.68
CA TYR A 29 12.61 -11.73 -3.11
C TYR A 29 12.41 -12.43 -1.77
N GLU A 30 11.60 -11.85 -0.89
CA GLU A 30 11.35 -12.41 0.43
C GLU A 30 10.65 -13.76 0.37
N LEU A 31 9.66 -13.90 -0.51
CA LEU A 31 8.93 -15.16 -0.65
C LEU A 31 9.82 -16.28 -1.19
N VAL A 32 10.68 -15.97 -2.15
CA VAL A 32 11.55 -16.97 -2.77
C VAL A 32 12.73 -17.32 -1.87
N ALA A 33 13.35 -16.33 -1.25
CA ALA A 33 14.64 -16.52 -0.58
C ALA A 33 14.54 -16.65 0.94
N LYS A 34 13.50 -16.06 1.57
CA LYS A 34 13.49 -15.90 3.03
C LYS A 34 12.16 -16.24 3.71
N PHE A 35 11.18 -16.80 3.00
CA PHE A 35 9.84 -17.00 3.56
C PHE A 35 9.85 -17.74 4.90
N ASP A 36 10.69 -18.76 5.02
CA ASP A 36 10.75 -19.57 6.24
C ASP A 36 11.22 -18.78 7.46
N GLN A 37 11.91 -17.67 7.25
CA GLN A 37 12.46 -16.88 8.35
C GLN A 37 11.40 -16.07 9.08
N ALA A 38 10.47 -15.46 8.34
CA ALA A 38 9.44 -14.62 8.93
C ALA A 38 8.16 -14.67 8.09
N PRO A 39 7.40 -15.79 8.19
CA PRO A 39 6.23 -15.96 7.30
C PRO A 39 5.20 -14.85 7.43
N LEU A 40 4.89 -14.38 8.64
CA LEU A 40 3.88 -13.34 8.82
C LEU A 40 4.26 -12.03 8.16
N PRO A 41 5.43 -11.42 8.46
CA PRO A 41 5.81 -10.18 7.78
C PRO A 41 5.94 -10.32 6.27
N TYR A 42 6.46 -11.44 5.79
CA TYR A 42 6.65 -11.63 4.36
C TYR A 42 5.32 -11.86 3.63
N ALA A 43 4.37 -12.55 4.27
CA ALA A 43 3.02 -12.68 3.73
C ALA A 43 2.32 -11.33 3.67
N LEU A 44 2.50 -10.49 4.69
CA LEU A 44 1.95 -9.13 4.68
C LEU A 44 2.56 -8.29 3.58
N SER A 45 3.86 -8.43 3.31
CA SER A 45 4.52 -7.73 2.21
C SER A 45 3.92 -8.15 0.86
N ALA A 46 3.68 -9.45 0.67
CA ALA A 46 3.06 -9.95 -0.56
C ALA A 46 1.64 -9.41 -0.73
N ALA A 47 0.87 -9.39 0.35
CA ALA A 47 -0.49 -8.85 0.33
C ALA A 47 -0.49 -7.37 -0.01
N SER A 48 0.44 -6.59 0.56
CA SER A 48 0.54 -5.16 0.28
C SER A 48 0.91 -4.91 -1.18
N ALA A 49 1.84 -5.71 -1.73
CA ALA A 49 2.23 -5.58 -3.13
C ALA A 49 1.03 -5.80 -4.04
N LEU A 50 0.23 -6.82 -3.77
CA LEU A 50 -0.98 -7.10 -4.54
C LEU A 50 -1.96 -5.94 -4.47
N ILE A 51 -2.18 -5.39 -3.28
CA ILE A 51 -3.09 -4.27 -3.08
C ILE A 51 -2.60 -3.04 -3.85
N TYR A 52 -1.31 -2.74 -3.83
CA TYR A 52 -0.76 -1.61 -4.58
C TYR A 52 -0.91 -1.80 -6.09
N ILE A 53 -0.74 -3.02 -6.61
CA ILE A 53 -0.96 -3.32 -8.02
C ILE A 53 -2.42 -3.06 -8.37
N VAL A 54 -3.35 -3.60 -7.58
CA VAL A 54 -4.78 -3.43 -7.82
C VAL A 54 -5.16 -1.95 -7.76
N ALA A 55 -4.67 -1.22 -6.75
CA ALA A 55 -4.97 0.20 -6.60
C ALA A 55 -4.46 1.00 -7.82
N THR A 56 -3.26 0.69 -8.29
CA THR A 56 -2.68 1.38 -9.45
C THR A 56 -3.54 1.19 -10.68
N ILE A 57 -3.92 -0.05 -10.96
CA ILE A 57 -4.75 -0.37 -12.12
C ILE A 57 -6.12 0.29 -11.99
N ALA A 58 -6.74 0.17 -10.81
CA ALA A 58 -8.08 0.67 -10.60
C ALA A 58 -8.16 2.20 -10.71
N LEU A 59 -7.16 2.89 -10.16
CA LEU A 59 -7.11 4.36 -10.26
C LEU A 59 -6.92 4.83 -11.69
N ALA A 60 -6.26 4.02 -12.53
CA ALA A 60 -6.02 4.36 -13.93
C ALA A 60 -7.23 4.11 -14.83
N LYS A 61 -8.22 3.34 -14.36
CA LYS A 61 -9.40 2.99 -15.17
C LYS A 61 -10.54 3.98 -14.90
N PRO A 62 -11.21 4.48 -15.95
CA PRO A 62 -12.22 5.53 -15.80
C PRO A 62 -13.64 5.04 -15.53
N THR A 63 -13.87 3.75 -15.34
CA THR A 63 -15.21 3.23 -15.16
C THR A 63 -15.66 3.20 -13.70
N ASN A 64 -16.98 3.19 -13.47
CA ASN A 64 -17.53 3.13 -12.12
C ASN A 64 -17.17 1.82 -11.40
N ALA A 65 -17.10 0.72 -12.12
CA ALA A 65 -16.73 -0.57 -11.54
C ALA A 65 -15.30 -0.50 -10.98
N TRP A 66 -14.36 0.02 -11.76
CA TRP A 66 -12.97 0.18 -11.33
C TRP A 66 -12.83 1.22 -10.22
N ARG A 67 -13.69 2.23 -10.22
CA ARG A 67 -13.71 3.20 -9.13
C ARG A 67 -14.04 2.53 -7.79
N LYS A 68 -15.00 1.61 -7.78
CA LYS A 68 -15.33 0.83 -6.59
C LYS A 68 -14.16 -0.03 -6.15
N VAL A 69 -13.47 -0.67 -7.11
CA VAL A 69 -12.27 -1.46 -6.81
C VAL A 69 -11.20 -0.57 -6.19
N ALA A 70 -11.01 0.64 -6.72
CA ALA A 70 -10.04 1.59 -6.17
C ALA A 70 -10.37 1.96 -4.72
N TYR A 71 -11.63 2.24 -4.42
CA TYR A 71 -12.06 2.52 -3.05
C TYR A 71 -11.74 1.36 -2.12
N VAL A 72 -12.10 0.15 -2.52
CA VAL A 72 -11.86 -1.02 -1.68
C VAL A 72 -10.37 -1.23 -1.45
N ALA A 73 -9.57 -1.14 -2.50
CA ALA A 73 -8.13 -1.32 -2.39
C ALA A 73 -7.49 -0.28 -1.47
N VAL A 74 -7.88 0.98 -1.63
CA VAL A 74 -7.33 2.08 -0.83
C VAL A 74 -7.75 1.95 0.64
N ILE A 75 -8.99 1.55 0.89
CA ILE A 75 -9.48 1.33 2.27
C ILE A 75 -8.75 0.17 2.92
N ILE A 76 -8.54 -0.92 2.19
CA ILE A 76 -7.78 -2.07 2.70
C ILE A 76 -6.35 -1.64 3.03
N GLU A 77 -5.74 -0.86 2.15
CA GLU A 77 -4.39 -0.36 2.37
C GLU A 77 -4.31 0.53 3.61
N LEU A 78 -5.24 1.46 3.76
CA LEU A 78 -5.26 2.35 4.92
C LEU A 78 -5.43 1.54 6.21
N THR A 79 -6.37 0.59 6.20
CA THR A 79 -6.56 -0.32 7.33
C THR A 79 -5.28 -1.09 7.64
N GLY A 80 -4.63 -1.61 6.60
CA GLY A 80 -3.39 -2.36 6.76
C GLY A 80 -2.29 -1.53 7.38
N VAL A 81 -2.06 -0.31 6.88
CA VAL A 81 -0.98 0.52 7.40
C VAL A 81 -1.26 0.97 8.83
N LEU A 82 -2.52 1.23 9.18
CA LEU A 82 -2.87 1.62 10.54
C LEU A 82 -2.74 0.44 11.50
N VAL A 83 -3.27 -0.72 11.14
CA VAL A 83 -3.25 -1.92 12.00
C VAL A 83 -1.82 -2.44 12.15
N ILE A 84 -1.12 -2.63 11.04
CA ILE A 84 0.23 -3.17 11.09
C ILE A 84 1.20 -2.15 11.67
N GLY A 85 0.99 -0.87 11.39
CA GLY A 85 1.79 0.19 12.01
C GLY A 85 1.66 0.19 13.51
N ALA A 86 0.44 0.11 14.02
CA ALA A 86 0.19 0.04 15.47
C ALA A 86 0.76 -1.25 16.06
N ALA A 87 0.55 -2.39 15.39
CA ALA A 87 1.05 -3.68 15.84
C ALA A 87 2.58 -3.69 15.93
N SER A 88 3.27 -2.98 15.04
CA SER A 88 4.73 -2.88 15.08
C SER A 88 5.23 -2.27 16.38
N PHE A 89 4.46 -1.34 16.94
CA PHE A 89 4.82 -0.72 18.23
C PHE A 89 4.35 -1.54 19.42
N ILE A 90 3.16 -2.14 19.35
CA ILE A 90 2.52 -2.83 20.49
C ILE A 90 3.05 -4.26 20.62
N TRP A 91 3.18 -4.96 19.52
CA TRP A 91 3.62 -6.36 19.49
C TRP A 91 4.79 -6.54 18.53
N PRO A 92 5.97 -5.95 18.81
CA PRO A 92 7.10 -6.04 17.89
C PRO A 92 7.58 -7.46 17.65
N ASP A 93 7.31 -8.39 18.57
CA ASP A 93 7.77 -9.76 18.45
C ASP A 93 7.20 -10.50 17.24
N PHE A 94 6.02 -10.11 16.77
CA PHE A 94 5.44 -10.71 15.55
C PHE A 94 6.27 -10.40 14.30
N PHE A 95 7.16 -9.41 14.38
CA PHE A 95 7.96 -8.94 13.25
C PHE A 95 9.45 -9.16 13.48
N MET A 96 9.79 -10.09 14.40
CA MET A 96 11.18 -10.37 14.74
C MET A 96 11.61 -11.71 14.17
N TYR A 97 12.88 -11.78 13.76
CA TYR A 97 13.53 -13.03 13.39
C TYR A 97 14.99 -12.96 13.85
N ASP A 98 15.39 -13.95 14.64
CA ASP A 98 16.78 -14.06 15.14
C ASP A 98 17.28 -12.77 15.80
N GLY A 99 16.42 -12.16 16.63
CA GLY A 99 16.75 -10.93 17.34
C GLY A 99 16.73 -9.67 16.50
N LYS A 100 16.38 -9.79 15.21
CA LYS A 100 16.33 -8.65 14.28
C LYS A 100 14.90 -8.40 13.84
N GLN A 101 14.59 -7.13 13.65
CA GLN A 101 13.27 -6.75 13.18
C GLN A 101 13.14 -6.96 11.67
N VAL A 102 12.05 -7.61 11.27
CA VAL A 102 11.69 -7.77 9.86
C VAL A 102 10.58 -6.79 9.55
N ARG A 103 10.85 -5.82 8.69
CA ARG A 103 9.88 -4.77 8.36
C ARG A 103 9.07 -5.14 7.14
N THR A 104 7.78 -4.82 7.20
CA THR A 104 6.90 -4.83 6.04
C THR A 104 6.78 -3.40 5.51
N VAL A 105 6.11 -3.22 4.37
CA VAL A 105 5.87 -1.89 3.83
C VAL A 105 4.98 -1.06 4.77
N TRP A 106 4.19 -1.71 5.62
CA TRP A 106 3.27 -1.04 6.55
C TRP A 106 3.82 -0.92 7.97
N SER A 107 4.96 -1.53 8.27
CA SER A 107 5.56 -1.45 9.61
C SER A 107 5.84 0.00 9.96
N TYR A 108 5.51 0.37 11.21
CA TYR A 108 5.66 1.73 11.72
C TYR A 108 5.04 2.76 10.78
N PHE A 109 3.82 2.45 10.28
CA PHE A 109 3.05 3.34 9.41
C PHE A 109 3.77 3.65 8.10
N GLY A 110 4.58 2.70 7.63
CA GLY A 110 5.27 2.84 6.35
C GLY A 110 6.55 3.66 6.41
N ILE A 111 7.21 3.73 7.58
CA ILE A 111 8.39 4.56 7.76
C ILE A 111 9.53 4.22 6.80
N ALA A 112 9.66 2.95 6.41
CA ALA A 112 10.69 2.53 5.46
C ALA A 112 10.53 3.18 4.08
N TYR A 113 9.35 3.69 3.77
CA TYR A 113 9.03 4.37 2.52
C TYR A 113 8.63 5.82 2.76
N GLY A 114 9.21 6.46 3.80
CA GLY A 114 8.95 7.85 4.12
C GLY A 114 7.53 8.14 4.53
N CYS A 115 6.84 7.15 5.10
CA CYS A 115 5.43 7.22 5.50
C CYS A 115 4.47 7.46 4.32
N VAL A 116 4.93 7.27 3.08
CA VAL A 116 4.06 7.37 1.91
C VAL A 116 2.89 6.39 1.99
N PRO A 117 3.07 5.12 2.43
CA PRO A 117 1.94 4.20 2.59
C PRO A 117 0.85 4.68 3.54
N LEU A 118 1.16 5.58 4.47
CA LEU A 118 0.16 6.17 5.35
C LEU A 118 -0.57 7.32 4.68
N PHE A 119 0.17 8.22 4.04
CA PHE A 119 -0.41 9.43 3.45
C PHE A 119 -1.11 9.16 2.11
N LEU A 120 -0.59 8.25 1.32
CA LEU A 120 -1.08 8.01 -0.03
C LEU A 120 -2.54 7.54 -0.06
N PRO A 121 -2.99 6.58 0.79
CA PRO A 121 -4.40 6.19 0.78
C PRO A 121 -5.33 7.32 1.24
N VAL A 122 -4.89 8.17 2.15
CA VAL A 122 -5.68 9.34 2.57
C VAL A 122 -5.89 10.27 1.37
N LEU A 123 -4.81 10.58 0.66
CA LEU A 123 -4.90 11.40 -0.54
C LEU A 123 -5.74 10.73 -1.63
N GLY A 124 -5.61 9.42 -1.77
CA GLY A 124 -6.41 8.65 -2.72
C GLY A 124 -7.89 8.72 -2.43
N LEU A 125 -8.28 8.60 -1.16
CA LEU A 125 -9.69 8.70 -0.77
C LEU A 125 -10.24 10.11 -1.01
N ILE A 126 -9.45 11.14 -0.71
CA ILE A 126 -9.87 12.52 -0.97
C ILE A 126 -10.07 12.74 -2.46
N TRP A 127 -9.12 12.30 -3.28
CA TRP A 127 -9.21 12.45 -4.74
C TRP A 127 -10.40 11.69 -5.30
N LEU A 128 -10.63 10.45 -4.86
CA LEU A 128 -11.76 9.64 -5.33
C LEU A 128 -13.09 10.31 -4.97
N GLY A 129 -13.18 10.89 -3.77
CA GLY A 129 -14.38 11.61 -3.37
C GLY A 129 -14.63 12.83 -4.22
N LYS A 130 -13.58 13.59 -4.54
CA LYS A 130 -13.70 14.82 -5.34
C LYS A 130 -13.97 14.54 -6.81
N SER A 131 -13.38 13.46 -7.35
CA SER A 131 -13.52 13.13 -8.77
C SER A 131 -14.82 12.44 -9.13
N LYS A 132 -15.65 12.17 -8.13
CA LYS A 132 -16.90 11.45 -8.32
C LYS A 132 -17.83 12.10 -9.31
N GLN A 133 -17.79 13.43 -9.36
CA GLN A 133 -18.72 14.20 -10.20
C GLN A 133 -18.11 14.65 -11.53
N SER A 134 -16.91 14.25 -11.79
CA SER A 134 -16.20 14.63 -13.03
C SER A 134 -16.53 13.72 -14.17
#